data_fd93a5510056c61a6f2179779d22964f
#
_entry.id   fd93a5510056c61a6f2179779d22964f
#
_cell.length_a   1.000
_cell.length_b   1.000
_cell.length_c   1.000
_cell.angle_alpha   90.00
_cell.angle_beta   90.00
_cell.angle_gamma   90.00
#
_symmetry.space_group_name_H-M   'P 1'
#
loop_
_entity.id
_entity.type
_entity.pdbx_description
1 polymer ?
#
loop_
_entity_poly.entity_id
_entity_poly.type
_entity_poly.pdbx_seq_one_letter_code
_entity_poly.pdbx_strand_id
1 'polypeptide(L)'
;MKRRVVITGLGIVSPVGNDLTTAWDNIVNGRSGISRITRFDPSAITTHIAGEVKDFDISTYISSKEARQMDTFIHYGLAAGMQAWRDCGLEVTEANAERIGVIVGSGIGGLPRIEETQVEYLSKGPRRISPFFVPGSLINLISGHLSIAYGMKGPSYAVVSACTTGLHCIGDAARLIEYGDADVMVAGGAESTVSPLGIGGFAAMRALSTRNDDPQTASRPWDRDRDGFVLGEGAGVLVLEEYEHAKKRGARIYGEFVGYGMSSDAHHITAPDKDGPRRGIVNALRNGGLNLEDIQYVNAHGTSTPLGDKNETDALKLAFGDHAKKLVVNSTKSMTGHLLGAAGGIEAVFTTLAVYNQVSPPTINIFNQDPECDLDYCANEARQMKIDVGLSNSFGFGGTNGSMAVRRV
;
A
#
# COMPACT_ATOMS: atom_id res chain seq x y z
N MET A 1 -10.58 -24.25 -15.44
CA MET A 1 -10.78 -23.77 -14.06
C MET A 1 -9.69 -22.73 -13.80
N LYS A 2 -10.02 -21.59 -13.18
CA LYS A 2 -9.05 -20.55 -12.79
C LYS A 2 -8.09 -21.13 -11.75
N ARG A 3 -6.77 -20.89 -11.90
CA ARG A 3 -5.77 -21.34 -10.91
C ARG A 3 -5.97 -20.55 -9.61
N ARG A 4 -5.82 -21.21 -8.48
CA ARG A 4 -5.90 -20.56 -7.16
C ARG A 4 -4.58 -19.87 -6.85
N VAL A 5 -4.66 -18.72 -6.19
CA VAL A 5 -3.50 -17.91 -5.83
C VAL A 5 -3.46 -17.75 -4.31
N VAL A 6 -2.30 -18.02 -3.71
CA VAL A 6 -2.09 -17.88 -2.26
C VAL A 6 -0.94 -16.92 -1.96
N ILE A 7 -0.94 -16.39 -0.75
CA ILE A 7 0.08 -15.48 -0.26
C ILE A 7 1.04 -16.29 0.62
N THR A 8 2.30 -16.38 0.20
CA THR A 8 3.32 -17.18 0.87
C THR A 8 4.44 -16.38 1.50
N GLY A 9 4.56 -15.10 1.17
CA GLY A 9 5.56 -14.21 1.76
C GLY A 9 5.07 -12.78 1.87
N LEU A 10 5.53 -12.09 2.90
CA LEU A 10 5.19 -10.70 3.22
C LEU A 10 6.45 -9.90 3.55
N GLY A 11 6.48 -8.64 3.14
CA GLY A 11 7.54 -7.71 3.51
C GLY A 11 7.04 -6.28 3.59
N ILE A 12 7.61 -5.50 4.50
CA ILE A 12 7.14 -4.15 4.80
C ILE A 12 8.29 -3.24 5.25
N VAL A 13 8.23 -1.99 4.81
CA VAL A 13 8.97 -0.85 5.36
C VAL A 13 7.95 0.27 5.53
N SER A 14 7.79 0.81 6.73
CA SER A 14 6.72 1.76 7.00
C SER A 14 7.04 2.69 8.17
N PRO A 15 6.28 3.77 8.37
CA PRO A 15 6.43 4.65 9.53
C PRO A 15 6.26 3.96 10.89
N VAL A 16 5.59 2.79 10.90
CA VAL A 16 5.30 2.02 12.11
C VAL A 16 6.23 0.81 12.29
N GLY A 17 7.19 0.60 11.40
CA GLY A 17 8.19 -0.47 11.51
C GLY A 17 8.74 -0.91 10.17
N ASN A 18 9.98 -1.40 10.18
CA ASN A 18 10.73 -1.80 8.99
C ASN A 18 10.81 -3.33 8.82
N ASP A 19 10.02 -4.07 9.57
CA ASP A 19 9.81 -5.51 9.49
C ASP A 19 8.37 -5.87 9.89
N LEU A 20 7.94 -7.08 9.54
CA LEU A 20 6.56 -7.52 9.77
C LEU A 20 6.17 -7.55 11.25
N THR A 21 7.07 -8.02 12.10
CA THR A 21 6.78 -8.22 13.54
C THR A 21 6.57 -6.87 14.20
N THR A 22 7.51 -5.95 14.00
CA THR A 22 7.45 -4.59 14.56
C THR A 22 6.25 -3.81 14.01
N ALA A 23 6.03 -3.85 12.69
CA ALA A 23 4.93 -3.14 12.06
C ALA A 23 3.57 -3.68 12.52
N TRP A 24 3.39 -5.00 12.60
CA TRP A 24 2.15 -5.59 13.06
C TRP A 24 1.87 -5.31 14.54
N ASP A 25 2.88 -5.43 15.42
CA ASP A 25 2.73 -5.08 16.83
C ASP A 25 2.29 -3.62 17.00
N ASN A 26 2.93 -2.69 16.30
CA ASN A 26 2.59 -1.28 16.38
C ASN A 26 1.19 -0.98 15.84
N ILE A 27 0.78 -1.61 14.73
CA ILE A 27 -0.57 -1.43 14.16
C ILE A 27 -1.66 -1.96 15.11
N VAL A 28 -1.50 -3.15 15.66
CA VAL A 28 -2.49 -3.73 16.59
C VAL A 28 -2.58 -2.94 17.90
N ASN A 29 -1.46 -2.39 18.36
CA ASN A 29 -1.44 -1.58 19.57
C ASN A 29 -1.78 -0.09 19.33
N GLY A 30 -2.22 0.30 18.13
CA GLY A 30 -2.64 1.67 17.84
C GLY A 30 -1.51 2.71 17.91
N ARG A 31 -0.27 2.34 17.65
CA ARG A 31 0.89 3.24 17.73
C ARG A 31 1.06 4.02 16.43
N SER A 32 0.96 5.35 16.52
CA SER A 32 1.16 6.24 15.37
C SER A 32 2.63 6.35 14.98
N GLY A 33 2.90 6.23 13.67
CA GLY A 33 4.22 6.54 13.09
C GLY A 33 4.36 7.99 12.62
N ILE A 34 3.31 8.80 12.74
CA ILE A 34 3.28 10.20 12.28
C ILE A 34 4.02 11.10 13.26
N SER A 35 4.85 11.98 12.74
CA SER A 35 5.65 12.93 13.52
C SER A 35 5.92 14.21 12.72
N ARG A 36 6.64 15.16 13.32
CA ARG A 36 7.16 16.33 12.59
C ARG A 36 8.15 15.87 11.52
N ILE A 37 8.13 16.53 10.36
CA ILE A 37 9.07 16.28 9.27
C ILE A 37 10.49 16.61 9.74
N THR A 38 11.42 15.69 9.49
CA THR A 38 12.85 15.83 9.88
C THR A 38 13.80 15.95 8.70
N ARG A 39 13.38 15.59 7.49
CA ARG A 39 14.24 15.52 6.30
C ARG A 39 14.56 16.88 5.67
N PHE A 40 13.70 17.86 5.88
CA PHE A 40 13.87 19.23 5.38
C PHE A 40 13.15 20.22 6.30
N ASP A 41 13.41 21.51 6.15
CA ASP A 41 12.69 22.56 6.88
C ASP A 41 11.33 22.83 6.21
N PRO A 42 10.21 22.44 6.82
CA PRO A 42 8.87 22.64 6.28
C PRO A 42 8.26 24.00 6.63
N SER A 43 8.98 24.92 7.28
CA SER A 43 8.44 26.17 7.87
C SER A 43 7.74 27.08 6.83
N ALA A 44 8.13 27.00 5.56
CA ALA A 44 7.50 27.74 4.46
C ALA A 44 6.23 27.08 3.90
N ILE A 45 5.85 25.89 4.37
CA ILE A 45 4.69 25.13 3.93
C ILE A 45 3.67 25.07 5.07
N THR A 46 2.39 24.88 4.77
CA THR A 46 1.33 24.84 5.79
C THR A 46 1.31 23.56 6.59
N THR A 47 1.89 22.47 6.10
CA THR A 47 1.94 21.16 6.74
C THR A 47 3.38 20.83 7.14
N HIS A 48 3.58 20.50 8.43
CA HIS A 48 4.89 20.22 9.01
C HIS A 48 5.03 18.77 9.51
N ILE A 49 4.09 17.90 9.15
CA ILE A 49 3.96 16.54 9.66
C ILE A 49 3.92 15.52 8.52
N ALA A 50 4.46 14.33 8.79
CA ALA A 50 4.44 13.21 7.84
C ALA A 50 4.63 11.88 8.59
N GLY A 51 4.28 10.78 7.91
CA GLY A 51 4.69 9.42 8.28
C GLY A 51 6.03 9.09 7.63
N GLU A 52 7.13 9.56 8.20
CA GLU A 52 8.48 9.22 7.73
C GLU A 52 8.87 7.81 8.18
N VAL A 53 9.60 7.09 7.33
CA VAL A 53 10.29 5.85 7.72
C VAL A 53 11.47 6.21 8.60
N LYS A 54 11.55 5.58 9.78
CA LYS A 54 12.56 5.84 10.83
C LYS A 54 13.50 4.65 10.94
N ASP A 55 14.75 4.92 11.32
CA ASP A 55 15.76 3.89 11.66
C ASP A 55 15.95 2.81 10.56
N PHE A 56 15.80 3.21 9.30
CA PHE A 56 15.96 2.34 8.15
C PHE A 56 17.39 2.35 7.63
N ASP A 57 18.01 1.18 7.58
CA ASP A 57 19.36 0.99 7.03
C ASP A 57 19.33 0.07 5.81
N ILE A 58 19.46 0.67 4.62
CA ILE A 58 19.52 -0.05 3.34
C ILE A 58 20.75 -0.95 3.23
N SER A 59 21.82 -0.68 3.99
CA SER A 59 23.07 -1.46 3.93
C SER A 59 22.91 -2.90 4.36
N THR A 60 21.80 -3.22 5.07
CA THR A 60 21.43 -4.59 5.43
C THR A 60 20.91 -5.42 4.24
N TYR A 61 20.60 -4.77 3.14
CA TYR A 61 20.01 -5.39 1.93
C TYR A 61 20.93 -5.32 0.72
N ILE A 62 21.53 -4.16 0.45
CA ILE A 62 22.39 -3.90 -0.71
C ILE A 62 23.66 -3.12 -0.29
N SER A 63 24.68 -3.13 -1.13
CA SER A 63 25.89 -2.38 -0.87
C SER A 63 25.65 -0.86 -0.90
N SER A 64 26.45 -0.09 -0.14
CA SER A 64 26.41 1.37 -0.16
C SER A 64 26.73 1.96 -1.55
N LYS A 65 27.45 1.23 -2.41
CA LYS A 65 27.72 1.64 -3.79
C LYS A 65 26.45 1.57 -4.63
N GLU A 66 25.69 0.49 -4.53
CA GLU A 66 24.42 0.31 -5.23
C GLU A 66 23.37 1.29 -4.72
N ALA A 67 23.25 1.45 -3.41
CA ALA A 67 22.29 2.36 -2.78
C ALA A 67 22.39 3.79 -3.32
N ARG A 68 23.63 4.32 -3.51
CA ARG A 68 23.85 5.66 -4.06
C ARG A 68 23.36 5.85 -5.49
N GLN A 69 23.08 4.77 -6.23
CA GLN A 69 22.61 4.82 -7.61
C GLN A 69 21.09 4.89 -7.71
N MET A 70 20.37 4.74 -6.60
CA MET A 70 18.92 4.59 -6.55
C MET A 70 18.29 5.69 -5.68
N ASP A 71 17.07 6.10 -6.02
CA ASP A 71 16.24 6.91 -5.13
C ASP A 71 15.70 6.06 -3.97
N THR A 72 15.29 6.71 -2.90
CA THR A 72 14.82 6.07 -1.65
C THR A 72 13.60 5.18 -1.85
N PHE A 73 12.68 5.50 -2.79
CA PHE A 73 11.54 4.62 -3.07
C PHE A 73 11.99 3.23 -3.55
N ILE A 74 13.09 3.17 -4.31
CA ILE A 74 13.69 1.89 -4.75
C ILE A 74 14.27 1.16 -3.54
N HIS A 75 14.93 1.86 -2.61
CA HIS A 75 15.45 1.24 -1.38
C HIS A 75 14.34 0.56 -0.58
N TYR A 76 13.21 1.24 -0.36
CA TYR A 76 12.08 0.68 0.36
C TYR A 76 11.48 -0.52 -0.37
N GLY A 77 11.26 -0.39 -1.68
CA GLY A 77 10.72 -1.47 -2.50
C GLY A 77 11.63 -2.72 -2.51
N LEU A 78 12.96 -2.52 -2.61
CA LEU A 78 13.94 -3.60 -2.53
C LEU A 78 13.92 -4.28 -1.15
N ALA A 79 13.96 -3.50 -0.08
CA ALA A 79 13.97 -4.05 1.27
C ALA A 79 12.70 -4.88 1.53
N ALA A 80 11.52 -4.33 1.25
CA ALA A 80 10.25 -5.05 1.42
C ALA A 80 10.16 -6.28 0.49
N GLY A 81 10.61 -6.17 -0.77
CA GLY A 81 10.65 -7.30 -1.70
C GLY A 81 11.57 -8.42 -1.24
N MET A 82 12.76 -8.08 -0.75
CA MET A 82 13.71 -9.06 -0.21
C MET A 82 13.22 -9.70 1.09
N GLN A 83 12.52 -8.95 1.95
CA GLN A 83 11.86 -9.51 3.13
C GLN A 83 10.79 -10.53 2.71
N ALA A 84 9.89 -10.16 1.80
CA ALA A 84 8.83 -11.03 1.31
C ALA A 84 9.39 -12.30 0.66
N TRP A 85 10.46 -12.17 -0.11
CA TRP A 85 11.13 -13.32 -0.74
C TRP A 85 11.77 -14.27 0.28
N ARG A 86 12.48 -13.73 1.28
CA ARG A 86 13.03 -14.54 2.37
C ARG A 86 11.93 -15.23 3.19
N ASP A 87 10.84 -14.53 3.43
CA ASP A 87 9.70 -15.03 4.18
C ASP A 87 8.97 -16.18 3.47
N CYS A 88 8.88 -16.14 2.13
CA CYS A 88 8.24 -17.21 1.35
C CYS A 88 9.09 -18.50 1.29
N GLY A 89 10.40 -18.41 1.54
CA GLY A 89 11.32 -19.56 1.58
C GLY A 89 11.50 -20.31 0.26
N LEU A 90 11.23 -19.65 -0.88
CA LEU A 90 11.43 -20.23 -2.22
C LEU A 90 12.81 -19.83 -2.75
N GLU A 91 13.50 -20.76 -3.38
CA GLU A 91 14.75 -20.52 -4.12
C GLU A 91 14.51 -20.44 -5.62
N VAL A 92 15.18 -19.50 -6.30
CA VAL A 92 15.19 -19.42 -7.75
C VAL A 92 16.22 -20.43 -8.28
N THR A 93 15.79 -21.24 -9.24
CA THR A 93 16.60 -22.24 -9.93
C THR A 93 16.46 -22.08 -11.44
N GLU A 94 17.32 -22.71 -12.23
CA GLU A 94 17.18 -22.71 -13.70
C GLU A 94 15.81 -23.24 -14.15
N ALA A 95 15.25 -24.19 -13.40
CA ALA A 95 13.99 -24.85 -13.75
C ALA A 95 12.75 -23.97 -13.50
N ASN A 96 12.81 -23.02 -12.55
CA ASN A 96 11.66 -22.20 -12.17
C ASN A 96 11.82 -20.70 -12.49
N ALA A 97 13.02 -20.23 -12.83
CA ALA A 97 13.32 -18.81 -13.00
C ALA A 97 12.35 -18.10 -13.97
N GLU A 98 11.99 -18.73 -15.08
CA GLU A 98 11.10 -18.17 -16.11
C GLU A 98 9.63 -18.12 -15.65
N ARG A 99 9.30 -18.78 -14.54
CA ARG A 99 7.97 -18.84 -13.94
C ARG A 99 7.80 -17.91 -12.73
N ILE A 100 8.84 -17.14 -12.38
CA ILE A 100 8.86 -16.21 -11.25
C ILE A 100 9.03 -14.80 -11.77
N GLY A 101 8.02 -13.95 -11.52
CA GLY A 101 8.00 -12.57 -12.00
C GLY A 101 7.91 -11.54 -10.86
N VAL A 102 7.99 -10.25 -11.23
CA VAL A 102 7.99 -9.12 -10.30
C VAL A 102 7.14 -7.96 -10.82
N ILE A 103 6.19 -7.48 -10.04
CA ILE A 103 5.40 -6.26 -10.33
C ILE A 103 5.34 -5.39 -9.09
N VAL A 104 6.26 -4.45 -8.95
CA VAL A 104 6.26 -3.46 -7.86
C VAL A 104 6.24 -2.06 -8.45
N GLY A 105 5.21 -1.28 -8.09
CA GLY A 105 4.97 0.05 -8.61
C GLY A 105 5.27 1.17 -7.60
N SER A 106 5.18 2.39 -8.08
CA SER A 106 5.21 3.62 -7.27
C SER A 106 4.28 4.65 -7.91
N GLY A 107 3.66 5.51 -7.11
CA GLY A 107 2.76 6.55 -7.62
C GLY A 107 3.49 7.68 -8.31
N ILE A 108 4.61 8.14 -7.75
CA ILE A 108 5.38 9.28 -8.25
C ILE A 108 6.82 8.87 -8.62
N GLY A 109 7.37 7.86 -7.97
CA GLY A 109 8.74 7.39 -8.22
C GLY A 109 9.80 8.31 -7.61
N GLY A 110 10.91 8.53 -8.32
CA GLY A 110 12.10 9.21 -7.83
C GLY A 110 12.00 10.73 -7.70
N LEU A 111 10.92 11.24 -7.08
CA LEU A 111 10.73 12.69 -6.91
C LEU A 111 11.87 13.37 -6.15
N PRO A 112 12.36 12.87 -4.99
CA PRO A 112 13.49 13.48 -4.29
C PRO A 112 14.75 13.58 -5.15
N ARG A 113 15.08 12.56 -5.91
CA ARG A 113 16.23 12.56 -6.81
C ARG A 113 16.06 13.56 -7.96
N ILE A 114 14.84 13.74 -8.48
CA ILE A 114 14.53 14.73 -9.50
C ILE A 114 14.73 16.14 -8.93
N GLU A 115 14.24 16.42 -7.72
CA GLU A 115 14.43 17.70 -7.02
C GLU A 115 15.92 18.00 -6.82
N GLU A 116 16.67 17.09 -6.22
CA GLU A 116 18.11 17.25 -5.97
C GLU A 116 18.90 17.48 -7.27
N THR A 117 18.62 16.66 -8.29
CA THR A 117 19.31 16.79 -9.58
C THR A 117 19.00 18.12 -10.26
N GLN A 118 17.76 18.63 -10.15
CA GLN A 118 17.40 19.93 -10.69
C GLN A 118 18.14 21.08 -10.00
N VAL A 119 18.27 21.03 -8.68
CA VAL A 119 19.06 22.02 -7.91
C VAL A 119 20.54 21.98 -8.32
N GLU A 120 21.12 20.79 -8.46
CA GLU A 120 22.50 20.63 -8.92
C GLU A 120 22.70 21.14 -10.37
N TYR A 121 21.78 20.81 -11.26
CA TYR A 121 21.81 21.30 -12.63
C TYR A 121 21.80 22.82 -12.71
N LEU A 122 20.90 23.48 -11.99
CA LEU A 122 20.79 24.93 -11.98
C LEU A 122 22.01 25.63 -11.38
N SER A 123 22.62 25.05 -10.35
CA SER A 123 23.76 25.66 -9.63
C SER A 123 25.12 25.33 -10.23
N LYS A 124 25.28 24.14 -10.84
CA LYS A 124 26.61 23.63 -11.29
C LYS A 124 26.66 23.21 -12.76
N GLY A 125 25.51 23.26 -13.46
CA GLY A 125 25.40 22.95 -14.89
C GLY A 125 25.29 21.44 -15.21
N PRO A 126 25.10 21.09 -16.50
CA PRO A 126 24.74 19.76 -16.95
C PRO A 126 25.77 18.66 -16.67
N ARG A 127 27.04 19.01 -16.49
CA ARG A 127 28.11 18.03 -16.19
C ARG A 127 27.99 17.38 -14.81
N ARG A 128 27.08 17.88 -13.97
CA ARG A 128 26.84 17.34 -12.64
C ARG A 128 25.69 16.33 -12.59
N ILE A 129 24.93 16.21 -13.66
CA ILE A 129 23.88 15.19 -13.74
C ILE A 129 24.53 13.79 -13.63
N SER A 130 24.09 13.03 -12.66
CA SER A 130 24.58 11.66 -12.45
C SER A 130 24.20 10.74 -13.62
N PRO A 131 25.09 9.86 -14.10
CA PRO A 131 24.71 8.81 -15.07
C PRO A 131 23.64 7.85 -14.54
N PHE A 132 23.44 7.82 -13.22
CA PHE A 132 22.40 7.04 -12.54
C PHE A 132 21.11 7.82 -12.28
N PHE A 133 20.98 9.05 -12.78
CA PHE A 133 19.77 9.87 -12.60
C PHE A 133 18.54 9.16 -13.16
N VAL A 134 18.59 8.77 -14.43
CA VAL A 134 17.46 8.09 -15.09
C VAL A 134 17.16 6.73 -14.43
N PRO A 135 18.09 5.76 -14.37
CA PRO A 135 17.80 4.47 -13.76
C PRO A 135 17.48 4.57 -12.25
N GLY A 136 17.96 5.57 -11.55
CA GLY A 136 17.64 5.79 -10.14
C GLY A 136 16.27 6.42 -9.89
N SER A 137 15.56 6.88 -10.92
CA SER A 137 14.26 7.57 -10.79
C SER A 137 13.10 6.80 -11.40
N LEU A 138 13.35 5.82 -12.30
CA LEU A 138 12.31 5.09 -13.00
C LEU A 138 11.58 4.09 -12.10
N ILE A 139 10.26 4.08 -12.17
CA ILE A 139 9.37 3.31 -11.29
C ILE A 139 9.58 1.80 -11.42
N ASN A 140 9.77 1.30 -12.64
CA ASN A 140 9.94 -0.15 -12.89
C ASN A 140 11.29 -0.71 -12.40
N LEU A 141 12.18 0.13 -11.90
CA LEU A 141 13.52 -0.34 -11.49
C LEU A 141 13.51 -1.08 -10.15
N ILE A 142 12.46 -0.96 -9.33
CA ILE A 142 12.27 -1.87 -8.18
C ILE A 142 12.16 -3.31 -8.71
N SER A 143 11.24 -3.53 -9.66
CA SER A 143 11.06 -4.85 -10.30
C SER A 143 12.33 -5.34 -10.98
N GLY A 144 13.00 -4.45 -11.72
CA GLY A 144 14.27 -4.78 -12.40
C GLY A 144 15.38 -5.19 -11.43
N HIS A 145 15.58 -4.45 -10.35
CA HIS A 145 16.61 -4.79 -9.34
C HIS A 145 16.32 -6.09 -8.59
N LEU A 146 15.05 -6.34 -8.18
CA LEU A 146 14.66 -7.61 -7.56
C LEU A 146 14.88 -8.80 -8.52
N SER A 147 14.46 -8.62 -9.78
CA SER A 147 14.65 -9.60 -10.85
C SER A 147 16.13 -9.97 -11.01
N ILE A 148 17.02 -8.98 -11.09
CA ILE A 148 18.46 -9.16 -11.22
C ILE A 148 19.06 -9.82 -9.97
N ALA A 149 18.67 -9.35 -8.77
CA ALA A 149 19.24 -9.83 -7.51
C ALA A 149 18.98 -11.32 -7.26
N TYR A 150 17.84 -11.83 -7.72
CA TYR A 150 17.45 -13.23 -7.51
C TYR A 150 17.46 -14.08 -8.78
N GLY A 151 17.67 -13.50 -9.96
CA GLY A 151 17.63 -14.24 -11.23
C GLY A 151 16.20 -14.62 -11.67
N MET A 152 15.20 -13.84 -11.31
CA MET A 152 13.80 -14.04 -11.71
C MET A 152 13.60 -13.61 -13.15
N LYS A 153 13.15 -14.49 -14.03
CA LYS A 153 13.07 -14.28 -15.49
C LYS A 153 11.65 -14.25 -16.03
N GLY A 154 10.63 -14.33 -15.16
CA GLY A 154 9.22 -14.20 -15.53
C GLY A 154 8.82 -12.76 -15.83
N PRO A 155 7.51 -12.47 -15.96
CA PRO A 155 7.02 -11.10 -16.22
C PRO A 155 7.56 -10.08 -15.23
N SER A 156 8.15 -8.96 -15.72
CA SER A 156 8.74 -7.92 -14.88
C SER A 156 8.39 -6.53 -15.41
N TYR A 157 7.55 -5.80 -14.66
CA TYR A 157 7.12 -4.44 -15.01
C TYR A 157 6.61 -3.69 -13.77
N ALA A 158 6.07 -2.48 -13.94
CA ALA A 158 5.40 -1.71 -12.90
C ALA A 158 4.09 -1.13 -13.43
N VAL A 159 3.11 -0.96 -12.54
CA VAL A 159 1.89 -0.20 -12.78
C VAL A 159 2.00 1.15 -12.06
N VAL A 160 1.36 2.17 -12.61
CA VAL A 160 1.20 3.49 -11.99
C VAL A 160 -0.26 3.89 -12.08
N SER A 161 -0.91 4.02 -10.94
CA SER A 161 -2.33 4.41 -10.81
C SER A 161 -2.58 5.19 -9.52
N ALA A 162 -1.68 6.16 -9.26
CA ALA A 162 -1.72 7.01 -8.07
C ALA A 162 -1.82 6.17 -6.77
N CYS A 163 -2.79 6.49 -5.90
CA CYS A 163 -2.94 5.80 -4.60
C CYS A 163 -3.37 4.32 -4.72
N THR A 164 -3.78 3.86 -5.90
CA THR A 164 -4.21 2.47 -6.15
C THR A 164 -3.07 1.58 -6.67
N THR A 165 -1.91 2.17 -6.95
CA THR A 165 -0.76 1.51 -7.59
C THR A 165 -0.41 0.15 -6.98
N GLY A 166 -0.15 0.10 -5.68
CA GLY A 166 0.27 -1.14 -5.01
C GLY A 166 -0.78 -2.25 -5.08
N LEU A 167 -2.06 -1.89 -4.93
CA LEU A 167 -3.16 -2.85 -5.04
C LEU A 167 -3.33 -3.35 -6.48
N HIS A 168 -3.20 -2.48 -7.47
CA HIS A 168 -3.23 -2.88 -8.89
C HIS A 168 -2.06 -3.79 -9.24
N CYS A 169 -0.84 -3.51 -8.77
CA CYS A 169 0.31 -4.40 -8.96
C CYS A 169 0.05 -5.81 -8.41
N ILE A 170 -0.53 -5.91 -7.21
CA ILE A 170 -0.88 -7.20 -6.58
C ILE A 170 -1.98 -7.92 -7.37
N GLY A 171 -3.03 -7.21 -7.75
CA GLY A 171 -4.13 -7.79 -8.51
C GLY A 171 -3.74 -8.27 -9.90
N ASP A 172 -2.92 -7.50 -10.61
CA ASP A 172 -2.42 -7.90 -11.94
C ASP A 172 -1.44 -9.07 -11.84
N ALA A 173 -0.58 -9.11 -10.81
CA ALA A 173 0.29 -10.24 -10.51
C ALA A 173 -0.52 -11.52 -10.24
N ALA A 174 -1.60 -11.42 -9.46
CA ALA A 174 -2.49 -12.55 -9.23
C ALA A 174 -3.11 -13.05 -10.54
N ARG A 175 -3.54 -12.17 -11.44
CA ARG A 175 -4.07 -12.54 -12.76
C ARG A 175 -3.05 -13.27 -13.61
N LEU A 176 -1.78 -12.86 -13.63
CA LEU A 176 -0.74 -13.59 -14.37
C LEU A 176 -0.59 -15.03 -13.87
N ILE A 177 -0.71 -15.25 -12.57
CA ILE A 177 -0.71 -16.62 -12.01
C ILE A 177 -1.99 -17.35 -12.40
N GLU A 178 -3.16 -16.71 -12.28
CA GLU A 178 -4.45 -17.30 -12.64
C GLU A 178 -4.53 -17.74 -14.11
N TYR A 179 -3.96 -16.95 -15.02
CA TYR A 179 -3.90 -17.27 -16.45
C TYR A 179 -2.77 -18.23 -16.82
N GLY A 180 -1.82 -18.48 -15.93
CA GLY A 180 -0.73 -19.42 -16.14
C GLY A 180 0.54 -18.84 -16.77
N ASP A 181 0.67 -17.50 -16.82
CA ASP A 181 1.88 -16.82 -17.31
C ASP A 181 3.04 -16.93 -16.32
N ALA A 182 2.73 -17.02 -15.03
CA ALA A 182 3.68 -17.22 -13.94
C ALA A 182 3.15 -18.27 -12.94
N ASP A 183 4.04 -18.82 -12.11
CA ASP A 183 3.67 -19.64 -10.95
C ASP A 183 3.87 -18.87 -9.64
N VAL A 184 4.78 -17.90 -9.64
CA VAL A 184 5.07 -17.05 -8.48
C VAL A 184 5.29 -15.61 -8.94
N MET A 185 4.74 -14.65 -8.20
CA MET A 185 4.90 -13.23 -8.45
C MET A 185 5.23 -12.48 -7.16
N VAL A 186 6.27 -11.66 -7.20
CA VAL A 186 6.58 -10.65 -6.16
C VAL A 186 5.85 -9.37 -6.55
N ALA A 187 4.93 -8.90 -5.72
CA ALA A 187 4.06 -7.79 -6.10
C ALA A 187 3.76 -6.82 -4.94
N GLY A 188 3.64 -5.55 -5.26
CA GLY A 188 3.33 -4.52 -4.26
C GLY A 188 3.59 -3.10 -4.74
N GLY A 189 3.84 -2.21 -3.79
CA GLY A 189 4.13 -0.81 -4.07
C GLY A 189 5.12 -0.21 -3.09
N ALA A 190 5.84 0.81 -3.55
CA ALA A 190 6.78 1.59 -2.77
C ALA A 190 6.64 3.09 -3.08
N GLU A 191 6.89 3.96 -2.12
CA GLU A 191 6.84 5.40 -2.29
C GLU A 191 7.80 6.10 -1.33
N SER A 192 8.43 7.18 -1.79
CA SER A 192 9.24 8.07 -0.95
C SER A 192 9.08 9.51 -1.43
N THR A 193 7.99 10.14 -1.04
CA THR A 193 7.61 11.49 -1.50
C THR A 193 7.49 12.51 -0.37
N VAL A 194 8.05 12.20 0.81
CA VAL A 194 8.20 13.18 1.89
C VAL A 194 9.38 14.09 1.58
N SER A 195 9.13 15.06 0.70
CA SER A 195 10.08 16.00 0.13
C SER A 195 9.44 17.40 0.00
N PRO A 196 10.21 18.46 -0.25
CA PRO A 196 9.67 19.80 -0.45
C PRO A 196 8.57 19.88 -1.52
N LEU A 197 8.77 19.28 -2.71
CA LEU A 197 7.75 19.27 -3.75
C LEU A 197 6.59 18.31 -3.44
N GLY A 198 6.85 17.17 -2.82
CA GLY A 198 5.81 16.22 -2.43
C GLY A 198 4.85 16.85 -1.41
N ILE A 199 5.36 17.31 -0.28
CA ILE A 199 4.56 17.98 0.75
C ILE A 199 3.99 19.30 0.21
N GLY A 200 4.80 20.13 -0.46
CA GLY A 200 4.37 21.42 -1.02
C GLY A 200 3.27 21.28 -2.08
N GLY A 201 3.36 20.28 -2.95
CA GLY A 201 2.36 20.02 -3.98
C GLY A 201 0.99 19.67 -3.41
N PHE A 202 0.93 18.73 -2.46
CA PHE A 202 -0.33 18.36 -1.79
C PHE A 202 -0.83 19.48 -0.86
N ALA A 203 0.05 20.24 -0.21
CA ALA A 203 -0.34 21.40 0.59
C ALA A 203 -0.97 22.51 -0.27
N ALA A 204 -0.42 22.75 -1.48
CA ALA A 204 -0.99 23.71 -2.44
C ALA A 204 -2.41 23.30 -2.89
N MET A 205 -2.71 22.01 -2.94
CA MET A 205 -4.05 21.46 -3.20
C MET A 205 -4.96 21.54 -1.97
N ARG A 206 -4.47 21.93 -0.80
CA ARG A 206 -5.17 21.89 0.49
C ARG A 206 -5.69 20.49 0.84
N ALA A 207 -4.93 19.46 0.46
CA ALA A 207 -5.30 18.07 0.67
C ALA A 207 -4.74 17.49 1.99
N LEU A 208 -3.71 18.15 2.55
CA LEU A 208 -3.02 17.69 3.77
C LEU A 208 -3.64 18.28 5.04
N SER A 209 -3.60 17.50 6.11
CA SER A 209 -3.85 17.99 7.45
C SER A 209 -2.84 19.07 7.85
N THR A 210 -3.33 20.09 8.55
CA THR A 210 -2.52 21.18 9.11
C THR A 210 -2.42 21.12 10.63
N ARG A 211 -2.75 19.98 11.24
CA ARG A 211 -2.68 19.74 12.69
C ARG A 211 -1.23 19.51 13.14
N ASN A 212 -0.39 20.54 12.93
CA ASN A 212 1.06 20.50 13.16
C ASN A 212 1.46 20.37 14.65
N ASP A 213 0.60 20.84 15.55
CA ASP A 213 0.90 20.85 16.99
C ASP A 213 0.65 19.50 17.65
N ASP A 214 -0.15 18.63 17.02
CA ASP A 214 -0.44 17.29 17.51
C ASP A 214 -0.38 16.27 16.35
N PRO A 215 0.84 15.92 15.90
CA PRO A 215 1.05 15.04 14.73
C PRO A 215 0.37 13.69 14.86
N GLN A 216 0.39 13.08 16.05
CA GLN A 216 -0.11 11.72 16.26
C GLN A 216 -1.62 11.61 16.11
N THR A 217 -2.36 12.73 16.30
CA THR A 217 -3.82 12.77 16.13
C THR A 217 -4.27 13.40 14.82
N ALA A 218 -3.34 13.74 13.92
CA ALA A 218 -3.65 14.43 12.68
C ALA A 218 -4.40 13.54 11.67
N SER A 219 -3.96 12.30 11.48
CA SER A 219 -4.69 11.32 10.67
C SER A 219 -5.80 10.68 11.51
N ARG A 220 -7.03 11.00 11.16
CA ARG A 220 -8.23 10.65 11.95
C ARG A 220 -9.43 10.29 11.06
N PRO A 221 -9.32 9.20 10.27
CA PRO A 221 -10.40 8.78 9.38
C PRO A 221 -11.73 8.66 10.11
N TRP A 222 -12.81 9.19 9.48
CA TRP A 222 -14.19 9.21 9.98
C TRP A 222 -14.44 10.02 11.29
N ASP A 223 -13.42 10.63 11.84
CA ASP A 223 -13.64 11.63 12.90
C ASP A 223 -14.19 12.93 12.30
N ARG A 224 -15.09 13.59 13.02
CA ARG A 224 -15.75 14.82 12.57
C ARG A 224 -14.78 15.98 12.32
N ASP A 225 -13.67 16.02 13.07
CA ASP A 225 -12.70 17.11 13.02
C ASP A 225 -11.49 16.79 12.11
N ARG A 226 -11.63 15.82 11.19
CA ARG A 226 -10.61 15.51 10.17
C ARG A 226 -10.48 16.66 9.17
N ASP A 227 -9.25 17.01 8.80
CA ASP A 227 -8.94 18.17 7.97
C ASP A 227 -8.07 17.89 6.75
N GLY A 228 -7.79 16.62 6.43
CA GLY A 228 -6.96 16.20 5.31
C GLY A 228 -6.11 14.97 5.66
N PHE A 229 -5.43 14.42 4.67
CA PHE A 229 -4.57 13.28 4.92
C PHE A 229 -3.18 13.71 5.43
N VAL A 230 -2.45 12.79 6.04
CA VAL A 230 -1.02 12.95 6.36
C VAL A 230 -0.23 12.14 5.35
N LEU A 231 0.73 12.76 4.65
CA LEU A 231 1.59 12.05 3.70
C LEU A 231 2.50 11.08 4.44
N GLY A 232 2.60 9.84 3.93
CA GLY A 232 3.50 8.81 4.43
C GLY A 232 4.40 8.26 3.32
N GLU A 233 5.33 7.41 3.70
CA GLU A 233 6.26 6.74 2.79
C GLU A 233 6.58 5.32 3.24
N GLY A 234 7.15 4.50 2.36
CA GLY A 234 7.52 3.12 2.65
C GLY A 234 7.24 2.17 1.50
N ALA A 235 7.08 0.89 1.80
CA ALA A 235 6.76 -0.17 0.84
C ALA A 235 6.02 -1.33 1.51
N GLY A 236 5.12 -1.96 0.76
CA GLY A 236 4.51 -3.23 1.11
C GLY A 236 4.55 -4.17 -0.08
N VAL A 237 5.08 -5.37 0.12
CA VAL A 237 5.29 -6.37 -0.94
C VAL A 237 4.83 -7.74 -0.47
N LEU A 238 4.15 -8.46 -1.35
CA LEU A 238 3.69 -9.82 -1.16
C LEU A 238 4.38 -10.76 -2.16
N VAL A 239 4.54 -12.02 -1.77
CA VAL A 239 4.79 -13.12 -2.70
C VAL A 239 3.47 -13.85 -2.91
N LEU A 240 2.97 -13.80 -4.13
CA LEU A 240 1.81 -14.55 -4.59
C LEU A 240 2.30 -15.83 -5.27
N GLU A 241 1.63 -16.93 -5.03
CA GLU A 241 2.03 -18.25 -5.52
C GLU A 241 0.83 -19.07 -5.92
N GLU A 242 0.98 -19.89 -6.97
CA GLU A 242 -0.03 -20.87 -7.35
C GLU A 242 -0.22 -21.90 -6.22
N TYR A 243 -1.47 -22.18 -5.89
CA TYR A 243 -1.83 -22.97 -4.69
C TYR A 243 -1.22 -24.37 -4.67
N GLU A 244 -1.31 -25.14 -5.77
CA GLU A 244 -0.76 -26.50 -5.82
C GLU A 244 0.78 -26.48 -5.82
N HIS A 245 1.40 -25.44 -6.39
CA HIS A 245 2.84 -25.21 -6.32
C HIS A 245 3.26 -24.97 -4.85
N ALA A 246 2.58 -24.05 -4.15
CA ALA A 246 2.85 -23.75 -2.75
C ALA A 246 2.67 -24.98 -1.84
N LYS A 247 1.56 -25.71 -2.03
CA LYS A 247 1.24 -26.91 -1.28
C LYS A 247 2.27 -28.03 -1.50
N LYS A 248 2.69 -28.26 -2.75
CA LYS A 248 3.68 -29.28 -3.12
C LYS A 248 5.02 -29.09 -2.40
N ARG A 249 5.45 -27.83 -2.21
CA ARG A 249 6.69 -27.51 -1.51
C ARG A 249 6.54 -27.34 0.02
N GLY A 250 5.31 -27.48 0.56
CA GLY A 250 5.04 -27.29 1.98
C GLY A 250 5.18 -25.84 2.47
N ALA A 251 4.86 -24.87 1.60
CA ALA A 251 4.93 -23.46 1.93
C ALA A 251 3.99 -23.07 3.07
N ARG A 252 4.43 -22.12 3.92
CA ARG A 252 3.48 -21.41 4.78
C ARG A 252 2.54 -20.58 3.88
N ILE A 253 1.25 -20.65 4.15
CA ILE A 253 0.22 -19.89 3.44
C ILE A 253 -0.42 -18.94 4.46
N TYR A 254 -0.32 -17.64 4.21
CA TYR A 254 -0.97 -16.61 5.03
C TYR A 254 -2.47 -16.48 4.74
N GLY A 255 -2.86 -16.68 3.50
CA GLY A 255 -4.23 -16.60 3.02
C GLY A 255 -4.32 -16.85 1.53
N GLU A 256 -5.53 -17.01 1.02
CA GLU A 256 -5.82 -17.13 -0.40
C GLU A 256 -6.28 -15.78 -0.97
N PHE A 257 -5.65 -15.34 -2.05
CA PHE A 257 -6.10 -14.20 -2.83
C PHE A 257 -7.28 -14.64 -3.71
N VAL A 258 -8.49 -14.29 -3.32
CA VAL A 258 -9.69 -14.87 -3.95
C VAL A 258 -10.42 -13.92 -4.89
N GLY A 259 -10.28 -12.61 -4.73
CA GLY A 259 -11.02 -11.64 -5.53
C GLY A 259 -10.24 -10.38 -5.84
N TYR A 260 -10.43 -9.85 -7.05
CA TYR A 260 -9.86 -8.59 -7.48
C TYR A 260 -10.84 -7.84 -8.39
N GLY A 261 -11.13 -6.59 -8.05
CA GLY A 261 -12.02 -5.72 -8.80
C GLY A 261 -11.42 -4.36 -9.06
N MET A 262 -11.63 -3.86 -10.25
CA MET A 262 -11.23 -2.53 -10.69
C MET A 262 -12.43 -1.76 -11.23
N SER A 263 -12.37 -0.43 -11.14
CA SER A 263 -13.31 0.48 -11.81
C SER A 263 -12.66 1.86 -12.00
N SER A 264 -13.36 2.73 -12.73
CA SER A 264 -13.01 4.14 -12.85
C SER A 264 -14.22 5.00 -12.52
N ASP A 265 -14.01 6.12 -11.82
CA ASP A 265 -15.10 7.07 -11.50
C ASP A 265 -15.65 7.74 -12.77
N ALA A 266 -14.78 8.04 -13.73
CA ALA A 266 -15.09 8.83 -14.92
C ALA A 266 -15.81 10.16 -14.57
N HIS A 267 -15.42 10.79 -13.44
CA HIS A 267 -16.09 11.95 -12.86
C HIS A 267 -15.17 13.19 -12.82
N HIS A 268 -14.14 13.17 -12.00
CA HIS A 268 -13.20 14.28 -11.80
C HIS A 268 -11.79 13.77 -11.50
N ILE A 269 -10.77 14.58 -11.82
CA ILE A 269 -9.38 14.12 -11.68
C ILE A 269 -8.95 13.88 -10.22
N THR A 270 -9.50 14.63 -9.27
CA THR A 270 -9.14 14.54 -7.85
C THR A 270 -10.32 14.41 -6.89
N ALA A 271 -11.54 14.82 -7.28
CA ALA A 271 -12.72 14.67 -6.46
C ALA A 271 -13.28 13.25 -6.58
N PRO A 272 -13.38 12.51 -5.46
CA PRO A 272 -13.87 11.12 -5.49
C PRO A 272 -15.38 11.06 -5.76
N ASP A 273 -15.81 10.02 -6.45
CA ASP A 273 -17.20 9.59 -6.53
C ASP A 273 -17.44 8.37 -5.60
N LYS A 274 -18.68 8.04 -5.32
CA LYS A 274 -19.06 6.86 -4.51
C LYS A 274 -19.41 5.64 -5.36
N ASP A 275 -19.82 5.83 -6.61
CA ASP A 275 -20.21 4.73 -7.49
C ASP A 275 -19.01 3.96 -8.04
N GLY A 276 -17.90 4.65 -8.36
CA GLY A 276 -16.66 4.00 -8.79
C GLY A 276 -16.16 3.00 -7.76
N PRO A 277 -15.88 3.42 -6.50
CA PRO A 277 -15.52 2.54 -5.40
C PRO A 277 -16.50 1.37 -5.21
N ARG A 278 -17.81 1.63 -5.20
CA ARG A 278 -18.84 0.59 -5.13
C ARG A 278 -18.66 -0.47 -6.23
N ARG A 279 -18.45 -0.04 -7.48
CA ARG A 279 -18.24 -0.97 -8.61
C ARG A 279 -16.96 -1.77 -8.46
N GLY A 280 -15.88 -1.16 -7.97
CA GLY A 280 -14.63 -1.85 -7.66
C GLY A 280 -14.85 -2.99 -6.67
N ILE A 281 -15.53 -2.70 -5.55
CA ILE A 281 -15.90 -3.69 -4.52
C ILE A 281 -16.76 -4.81 -5.10
N VAL A 282 -17.86 -4.47 -5.78
CA VAL A 282 -18.76 -5.47 -6.39
C VAL A 282 -18.04 -6.34 -7.42
N ASN A 283 -17.11 -5.77 -8.19
CA ASN A 283 -16.29 -6.52 -9.15
C ASN A 283 -15.34 -7.49 -8.44
N ALA A 284 -14.76 -7.11 -7.28
CA ALA A 284 -13.93 -8.01 -6.49
C ALA A 284 -14.72 -9.19 -5.94
N LEU A 285 -15.91 -8.94 -5.38
CA LEU A 285 -16.82 -9.98 -4.90
C LEU A 285 -17.22 -10.94 -6.02
N ARG A 286 -17.63 -10.40 -7.17
CA ARG A 286 -18.00 -11.22 -8.36
C ARG A 286 -16.83 -12.05 -8.86
N ASN A 287 -15.63 -11.47 -8.93
CA ASN A 287 -14.42 -12.18 -9.37
C ASN A 287 -14.06 -13.34 -8.44
N GLY A 288 -14.27 -13.15 -7.12
CA GLY A 288 -14.02 -14.14 -6.09
C GLY A 288 -15.16 -15.16 -5.88
N GLY A 289 -16.31 -14.99 -6.54
CA GLY A 289 -17.50 -15.79 -6.27
C GLY A 289 -17.97 -15.67 -4.81
N LEU A 290 -17.85 -14.47 -4.24
CA LEU A 290 -18.16 -14.18 -2.84
C LEU A 290 -19.56 -13.59 -2.70
N ASN A 291 -20.29 -14.02 -1.68
CA ASN A 291 -21.51 -13.36 -1.22
C ASN A 291 -21.14 -12.19 -0.30
N LEU A 292 -22.09 -11.29 -0.06
CA LEU A 292 -21.86 -10.14 0.82
C LEU A 292 -21.52 -10.59 2.24
N GLU A 293 -22.19 -11.62 2.72
CA GLU A 293 -22.06 -12.19 4.07
C GLU A 293 -20.73 -12.91 4.31
N ASP A 294 -20.01 -13.23 3.25
CA ASP A 294 -18.69 -13.86 3.36
C ASP A 294 -17.63 -12.88 3.89
N ILE A 295 -17.91 -11.56 3.84
CA ILE A 295 -16.99 -10.51 4.26
C ILE A 295 -17.29 -10.08 5.70
N GLN A 296 -16.26 -10.11 6.57
CA GLN A 296 -16.37 -9.63 7.94
C GLN A 296 -15.55 -8.36 8.18
N TYR A 297 -14.47 -8.15 7.40
CA TYR A 297 -13.48 -7.12 7.64
C TYR A 297 -13.15 -6.35 6.37
N VAL A 298 -12.98 -5.03 6.50
CA VAL A 298 -12.54 -4.15 5.42
C VAL A 298 -11.41 -3.23 5.91
N ASN A 299 -10.23 -3.37 5.32
CA ASN A 299 -9.19 -2.35 5.39
C ASN A 299 -9.51 -1.31 4.32
N ALA A 300 -10.04 -0.19 4.75
CA ALA A 300 -10.55 0.86 3.89
C ALA A 300 -9.45 1.76 3.33
N HIS A 301 -9.76 2.47 2.27
CA HIS A 301 -8.90 3.55 1.81
C HIS A 301 -8.76 4.65 2.86
N GLY A 302 -9.85 5.12 3.46
CA GLY A 302 -9.93 5.91 4.69
C GLY A 302 -8.78 6.90 4.91
N THR A 303 -8.71 7.97 4.12
CA THR A 303 -7.55 8.88 4.07
C THR A 303 -7.57 9.99 5.11
N SER A 304 -8.62 10.12 5.91
CA SER A 304 -8.84 11.25 6.81
C SER A 304 -9.20 12.57 6.08
N THR A 305 -9.79 12.44 4.89
CA THR A 305 -10.32 13.60 4.15
C THR A 305 -11.83 13.72 4.34
N PRO A 306 -12.40 14.93 4.48
CA PRO A 306 -13.83 15.11 4.73
C PRO A 306 -14.72 14.40 3.71
N LEU A 307 -14.44 14.57 2.42
CA LEU A 307 -15.26 14.01 1.34
C LEU A 307 -14.93 12.53 1.06
N GLY A 308 -13.62 12.16 1.10
CA GLY A 308 -13.17 10.80 0.78
C GLY A 308 -13.76 9.76 1.72
N ASP A 309 -13.66 9.98 3.03
CA ASP A 309 -14.13 9.05 4.05
C ASP A 309 -15.66 8.87 4.02
N LYS A 310 -16.40 9.99 3.77
CA LYS A 310 -17.84 9.94 3.60
C LYS A 310 -18.24 9.15 2.35
N ASN A 311 -17.61 9.42 1.21
CA ASN A 311 -17.90 8.71 -0.03
C ASN A 311 -17.59 7.21 0.07
N GLU A 312 -16.53 6.82 0.77
CA GLU A 312 -16.23 5.41 1.00
C GLU A 312 -17.27 4.75 1.91
N THR A 313 -17.75 5.45 2.95
CA THR A 313 -18.87 4.99 3.77
C THR A 313 -20.12 4.74 2.93
N ASP A 314 -20.47 5.68 2.06
CA ASP A 314 -21.60 5.53 1.13
C ASP A 314 -21.40 4.38 0.13
N ALA A 315 -20.17 4.24 -0.40
CA ALA A 315 -19.83 3.16 -1.31
C ALA A 315 -19.95 1.77 -0.68
N LEU A 316 -19.49 1.62 0.58
CA LEU A 316 -19.66 0.39 1.36
C LEU A 316 -21.14 0.07 1.60
N LYS A 317 -21.94 1.06 2.01
CA LYS A 317 -23.39 0.89 2.17
C LYS A 317 -24.07 0.47 0.88
N LEU A 318 -23.71 1.09 -0.25
CA LEU A 318 -24.25 0.75 -1.56
C LEU A 318 -23.82 -0.63 -2.06
N ALA A 319 -22.60 -1.06 -1.74
CA ALA A 319 -22.08 -2.36 -2.14
C ALA A 319 -22.64 -3.52 -1.30
N PHE A 320 -22.80 -3.32 0.01
CA PHE A 320 -23.15 -4.37 0.96
C PHE A 320 -24.60 -4.31 1.48
N GLY A 321 -25.35 -3.25 1.18
CA GLY A 321 -26.73 -3.07 1.69
C GLY A 321 -26.77 -3.18 3.22
N ASP A 322 -27.71 -3.92 3.76
CA ASP A 322 -27.87 -4.10 5.22
C ASP A 322 -26.66 -4.81 5.88
N HIS A 323 -25.89 -5.57 5.11
CA HIS A 323 -24.68 -6.24 5.62
C HIS A 323 -23.56 -5.24 5.96
N ALA A 324 -23.57 -4.03 5.39
CA ALA A 324 -22.57 -2.99 5.69
C ALA A 324 -22.47 -2.69 7.19
N LYS A 325 -23.58 -2.77 7.94
CA LYS A 325 -23.62 -2.56 9.39
C LYS A 325 -23.06 -3.73 10.22
N LYS A 326 -22.76 -4.85 9.58
CA LYS A 326 -22.13 -6.03 10.21
C LYS A 326 -20.64 -6.12 9.94
N LEU A 327 -20.13 -5.28 9.02
CA LEU A 327 -18.72 -5.19 8.72
C LEU A 327 -17.96 -4.47 9.83
N VAL A 328 -16.76 -4.94 10.11
CA VAL A 328 -15.76 -4.17 10.84
C VAL A 328 -14.83 -3.52 9.81
N VAL A 329 -14.84 -2.21 9.79
CA VAL A 329 -14.03 -1.39 8.86
C VAL A 329 -12.90 -0.76 9.64
N ASN A 330 -11.70 -0.65 9.07
CA ASN A 330 -10.66 0.17 9.68
C ASN A 330 -9.84 0.89 8.62
N SER A 331 -9.08 1.90 9.06
CA SER A 331 -8.03 2.51 8.26
C SER A 331 -6.71 2.54 9.04
N THR A 332 -5.75 1.76 8.57
CA THR A 332 -4.38 1.79 9.09
C THR A 332 -3.66 3.09 8.79
N LYS A 333 -4.19 3.91 7.86
CA LYS A 333 -3.69 5.27 7.59
C LYS A 333 -3.82 6.21 8.79
N SER A 334 -4.66 5.89 9.77
CA SER A 334 -4.68 6.61 11.05
C SER A 334 -3.33 6.56 11.77
N MET A 335 -2.53 5.53 11.52
CA MET A 335 -1.21 5.29 12.14
C MET A 335 -0.04 5.51 11.19
N THR A 336 -0.19 5.13 9.92
CA THR A 336 0.90 5.19 8.93
C THR A 336 0.93 6.50 8.14
N GLY A 337 -0.18 7.23 8.09
CA GLY A 337 -0.42 8.22 7.03
C GLY A 337 -0.72 7.53 5.69
N HIS A 338 -0.84 8.32 4.66
CA HIS A 338 -1.15 7.85 3.31
C HIS A 338 0.12 7.72 2.47
N LEU A 339 0.54 6.49 2.16
CA LEU A 339 1.78 6.19 1.43
C LEU A 339 1.61 6.25 -0.10
N LEU A 340 0.56 6.91 -0.61
CA LEU A 340 0.29 7.03 -2.05
C LEU A 340 0.38 5.67 -2.78
N GLY A 341 1.34 5.50 -3.71
CA GLY A 341 1.50 4.27 -4.47
C GLY A 341 1.89 3.04 -3.65
N ALA A 342 2.48 3.22 -2.48
CA ALA A 342 2.78 2.14 -1.55
C ALA A 342 1.58 1.74 -0.66
N ALA A 343 0.55 2.60 -0.56
CA ALA A 343 -0.57 2.40 0.35
C ALA A 343 -1.24 1.04 0.17
N GLY A 344 -1.65 0.71 -1.06
CA GLY A 344 -2.29 -0.58 -1.34
C GLY A 344 -1.38 -1.79 -1.04
N GLY A 345 -0.06 -1.62 -1.13
CA GLY A 345 0.92 -2.65 -0.76
C GLY A 345 0.94 -2.94 0.73
N ILE A 346 1.14 -1.91 1.57
CA ILE A 346 1.16 -2.10 3.03
C ILE A 346 -0.21 -2.54 3.58
N GLU A 347 -1.29 -2.03 3.02
CA GLU A 347 -2.66 -2.38 3.42
C GLU A 347 -3.00 -3.83 3.04
N ALA A 348 -2.49 -4.32 1.91
CA ALA A 348 -2.58 -5.73 1.56
C ALA A 348 -1.81 -6.62 2.56
N VAL A 349 -0.62 -6.20 3.01
CA VAL A 349 0.13 -6.88 4.08
C VAL A 349 -0.70 -6.90 5.37
N PHE A 350 -1.23 -5.77 5.82
CA PHE A 350 -2.02 -5.71 7.05
C PHE A 350 -3.34 -6.45 6.95
N THR A 351 -4.02 -6.41 5.80
CA THR A 351 -5.25 -7.21 5.57
C THR A 351 -4.96 -8.70 5.64
N THR A 352 -3.86 -9.14 5.04
CA THR A 352 -3.43 -10.54 5.10
C THR A 352 -3.13 -10.96 6.53
N LEU A 353 -2.42 -10.13 7.30
CA LEU A 353 -2.14 -10.39 8.71
C LEU A 353 -3.39 -10.34 9.59
N ALA A 354 -4.36 -9.47 9.30
CA ALA A 354 -5.65 -9.43 9.99
C ALA A 354 -6.43 -10.74 9.81
N VAL A 355 -6.49 -11.25 8.58
CA VAL A 355 -7.09 -12.55 8.26
C VAL A 355 -6.32 -13.70 8.92
N TYR A 356 -4.99 -13.67 8.86
CA TYR A 356 -4.15 -14.74 9.42
C TYR A 356 -4.22 -14.80 10.94
N ASN A 357 -4.14 -13.64 11.62
CA ASN A 357 -4.13 -13.53 13.08
C ASN A 357 -5.53 -13.39 13.69
N GLN A 358 -6.58 -13.25 12.88
CA GLN A 358 -7.97 -13.08 13.32
C GLN A 358 -8.18 -11.83 14.21
N VAL A 359 -7.51 -10.73 13.85
CA VAL A 359 -7.55 -9.45 14.57
C VAL A 359 -7.81 -8.32 13.59
N SER A 360 -8.83 -7.51 13.83
CA SER A 360 -8.96 -6.21 13.17
C SER A 360 -8.10 -5.18 13.90
N PRO A 361 -7.13 -4.55 13.21
CA PRO A 361 -6.44 -3.39 13.77
C PRO A 361 -7.42 -2.23 14.01
N PRO A 362 -7.10 -1.28 14.90
CA PRO A 362 -7.95 -0.13 15.15
C PRO A 362 -7.84 0.92 14.04
N THR A 363 -8.85 1.77 13.94
CA THR A 363 -8.71 3.14 13.45
C THR A 363 -8.53 4.04 14.66
N ILE A 364 -7.33 4.57 14.87
CA ILE A 364 -7.07 5.47 15.98
C ILE A 364 -7.59 6.89 15.69
N ASN A 365 -7.71 7.70 16.76
CA ASN A 365 -8.08 9.12 16.71
C ASN A 365 -9.55 9.40 16.35
N ILE A 366 -10.45 8.44 16.48
CA ILE A 366 -11.89 8.69 16.40
C ILE A 366 -12.35 9.12 17.80
N PHE A 367 -12.32 10.43 18.06
CA PHE A 367 -12.81 11.00 19.31
C PHE A 367 -14.29 11.41 19.21
N ASN A 368 -14.70 11.87 18.03
CA ASN A 368 -16.07 12.23 17.70
C ASN A 368 -16.39 11.70 16.31
N GLN A 369 -16.95 10.50 16.24
CA GLN A 369 -17.32 9.90 14.95
C GLN A 369 -18.28 10.83 14.19
N ASP A 370 -17.99 11.06 12.91
CA ASP A 370 -18.85 11.84 12.02
C ASP A 370 -20.22 11.16 11.88
N PRO A 371 -21.35 11.85 12.18
CA PRO A 371 -22.66 11.24 12.04
C PRO A 371 -23.03 10.76 10.63
N GLU A 372 -22.39 11.32 9.58
CA GLU A 372 -22.56 10.85 8.21
C GLU A 372 -21.75 9.57 7.92
N CYS A 373 -20.84 9.20 8.81
CA CYS A 373 -20.01 8.01 8.76
C CYS A 373 -20.43 7.04 9.87
N ASP A 374 -21.51 6.28 9.66
CA ASP A 374 -22.26 5.54 10.69
C ASP A 374 -22.01 4.02 10.67
N LEU A 375 -20.83 3.57 10.21
CA LEU A 375 -20.39 2.17 10.27
C LEU A 375 -19.54 1.90 11.53
N ASP A 376 -19.18 0.64 11.74
CA ASP A 376 -18.23 0.23 12.78
C ASP A 376 -16.80 0.36 12.26
N TYR A 377 -16.08 1.37 12.72
CA TYR A 377 -14.71 1.66 12.26
C TYR A 377 -13.62 1.08 13.18
N CYS A 378 -13.93 0.13 14.03
CA CYS A 378 -12.98 -0.44 15.00
C CYS A 378 -12.22 0.67 15.76
N ALA A 379 -12.98 1.62 16.33
CA ALA A 379 -12.45 2.86 16.86
C ALA A 379 -11.49 2.64 18.04
N ASN A 380 -10.28 3.15 17.92
CA ASN A 380 -9.23 3.32 18.92
C ASN A 380 -8.64 2.04 19.55
N GLU A 381 -9.29 0.90 19.45
CA GLU A 381 -8.83 -0.37 20.02
C GLU A 381 -8.96 -1.51 19.00
N ALA A 382 -7.92 -2.37 18.92
CA ALA A 382 -7.96 -3.56 18.08
C ALA A 382 -9.01 -4.55 18.58
N ARG A 383 -9.58 -5.32 17.66
CA ARG A 383 -10.63 -6.28 17.98
C ARG A 383 -10.25 -7.69 17.54
N GLN A 384 -10.18 -8.61 18.52
CA GLN A 384 -10.14 -10.03 18.21
C GLN A 384 -11.50 -10.45 17.66
N MET A 385 -11.52 -11.00 16.46
CA MET A 385 -12.76 -11.41 15.79
C MET A 385 -12.50 -12.48 14.73
N LYS A 386 -13.54 -13.24 14.38
CA LYS A 386 -13.47 -14.18 13.26
C LYS A 386 -13.46 -13.40 11.94
N ILE A 387 -12.44 -13.64 11.10
CA ILE A 387 -12.28 -13.07 9.77
C ILE A 387 -12.04 -14.22 8.79
N ASP A 388 -13.09 -14.66 8.12
CA ASP A 388 -12.97 -15.68 7.07
C ASP A 388 -12.52 -15.04 5.76
N VAL A 389 -13.05 -13.84 5.44
CA VAL A 389 -12.62 -13.03 4.30
C VAL A 389 -12.49 -11.57 4.70
N GLY A 390 -11.34 -10.98 4.38
CA GLY A 390 -11.07 -9.55 4.50
C GLY A 390 -10.92 -8.90 3.13
N LEU A 391 -11.42 -7.67 3.00
CA LEU A 391 -11.21 -6.81 1.84
C LEU A 391 -10.14 -5.75 2.13
N SER A 392 -9.41 -5.34 1.09
CA SER A 392 -8.61 -4.11 1.09
C SER A 392 -9.03 -3.24 -0.09
N ASN A 393 -9.28 -1.95 0.17
CA ASN A 393 -9.71 -0.97 -0.82
C ASN A 393 -8.63 0.09 -1.04
N SER A 394 -8.39 0.46 -2.29
CA SER A 394 -7.57 1.61 -2.66
C SER A 394 -8.27 2.43 -3.73
N PHE A 395 -8.37 3.74 -3.51
CA PHE A 395 -8.98 4.69 -4.43
C PHE A 395 -8.00 5.83 -4.71
N GLY A 396 -7.80 6.18 -5.98
CA GLY A 396 -6.73 7.09 -6.36
C GLY A 396 -7.19 8.25 -7.25
N PHE A 397 -6.37 9.30 -7.27
CA PHE A 397 -6.52 10.38 -8.23
C PHE A 397 -6.57 9.82 -9.66
N GLY A 398 -7.35 10.48 -10.53
CA GLY A 398 -7.74 9.95 -11.83
C GLY A 398 -8.98 9.07 -11.76
N GLY A 399 -9.59 8.91 -10.58
CA GLY A 399 -10.76 8.08 -10.35
C GLY A 399 -10.45 6.59 -10.47
N THR A 400 -9.23 6.17 -10.18
CA THR A 400 -8.83 4.75 -10.22
C THR A 400 -9.25 4.06 -8.93
N ASN A 401 -9.95 2.93 -9.02
CA ASN A 401 -10.44 2.18 -7.88
C ASN A 401 -10.00 0.72 -7.98
N GLY A 402 -9.54 0.18 -6.86
CA GLY A 402 -9.18 -1.22 -6.69
C GLY A 402 -9.70 -1.78 -5.38
N SER A 403 -10.15 -3.02 -5.42
CA SER A 403 -10.51 -3.82 -4.24
C SER A 403 -9.95 -5.23 -4.39
N MET A 404 -9.39 -5.78 -3.33
CA MET A 404 -8.94 -7.16 -3.28
C MET A 404 -9.51 -7.88 -2.08
N ALA A 405 -9.69 -9.20 -2.20
CA ALA A 405 -10.19 -10.07 -1.14
C ALA A 405 -9.17 -11.14 -0.78
N VAL A 406 -8.92 -11.30 0.52
CA VAL A 406 -8.08 -12.37 1.09
C VAL A 406 -8.96 -13.28 1.94
N ARG A 407 -8.91 -14.58 1.67
CA ARG A 407 -9.62 -15.62 2.42
C ARG A 407 -8.66 -16.38 3.33
N ARG A 408 -9.12 -16.73 4.52
CA ARG A 408 -8.45 -17.67 5.41
C ARG A 408 -8.37 -19.06 4.78
N VAL A 409 -7.22 -19.73 4.91
CA VAL A 409 -6.96 -21.10 4.42
C VAL A 409 -6.93 -22.09 5.58
#